data_7c02e88da973d356e517fd0d89a68d0c
#
_entry.id   7c02e88da973d356e517fd0d89a68d0c
#
_cell.length_a   1.000
_cell.length_b   1.000
_cell.length_c   1.000
_cell.angle_alpha   90.00
_cell.angle_beta   90.00
_cell.angle_gamma   90.00
#
_symmetry.space_group_name_H-M   'P 1'
#
loop_
_entity.id
_entity.type
_entity.pdbx_description
1 polymer ?
#
loop_
_entity_poly.entity_id
_entity_poly.type
_entity_poly.pdbx_seq_one_letter_code
_entity_poly.pdbx_strand_id
1 'polypeptide(L)'
;MRVEPADIEALFDAIPDVLFFMKDRDGRYTHINQTMLRRLGLKSRKDVIGRTAAEIYPTGLGADYATQDEQVLAGKVIENLMELHLFANREPGWCLTCKRPLLVEGQIRGLIGISRDLGQKDSLGTQYEQLRLALAHLNAHYAENVRMQTLLDITGFSLSKLERTFRKVFQMTPQQVLT
;
A
#
# COMPACT_ATOMS: atom_id res chain seq x y z
N MET A 1 -26.96 11.73 4.16
CA MET A 1 -25.84 12.42 3.47
C MET A 1 -25.16 11.38 2.61
N ARG A 2 -25.07 11.63 1.32
CA ARG A 2 -24.37 10.75 0.38
C ARG A 2 -23.03 11.42 0.05
N VAL A 3 -21.92 10.69 0.22
CA VAL A 3 -20.59 11.16 -0.15
C VAL A 3 -20.30 10.63 -1.55
N GLU A 4 -19.97 11.51 -2.47
CA GLU A 4 -19.61 11.09 -3.83
C GLU A 4 -18.11 10.73 -3.89
N PRO A 5 -17.72 9.72 -4.67
CA PRO A 5 -16.30 9.32 -4.81
C PRO A 5 -15.38 10.47 -5.24
N ALA A 6 -15.88 11.41 -6.04
CA ALA A 6 -15.12 12.59 -6.46
C ALA A 6 -14.76 13.53 -5.29
N ASP A 7 -15.59 13.60 -4.24
CA ASP A 7 -15.30 14.40 -3.05
C ASP A 7 -14.14 13.79 -2.26
N ILE A 8 -14.11 12.46 -2.19
CA ILE A 8 -13.00 11.73 -1.55
C ILE A 8 -11.71 11.92 -2.35
N GLU A 9 -11.79 11.81 -3.67
CA GLU A 9 -10.65 12.04 -4.56
C GLU A 9 -10.06 13.45 -4.38
N ALA A 10 -10.92 14.47 -4.37
CA ALA A 10 -10.51 15.87 -4.17
C ALA A 10 -9.87 16.10 -2.80
N LEU A 11 -10.35 15.42 -1.75
CA LEU A 11 -9.75 15.50 -0.41
C LEU A 11 -8.34 14.92 -0.40
N PHE A 12 -8.12 13.77 -1.07
CA PHE A 12 -6.80 13.17 -1.18
C PHE A 12 -5.85 13.94 -2.11
N ASP A 13 -6.34 14.78 -3.00
CA ASP A 13 -5.50 15.70 -3.78
C ASP A 13 -4.74 16.71 -2.90
N ALA A 14 -5.24 16.99 -1.71
CA ALA A 14 -4.59 17.86 -0.72
C ALA A 14 -3.44 17.18 0.04
N ILE A 15 -3.25 15.86 -0.13
CA ILE A 15 -2.24 15.08 0.59
C ILE A 15 -1.17 14.58 -0.41
N PRO A 16 -0.04 15.26 -0.56
CA PRO A 16 0.89 15.04 -1.68
C PRO A 16 1.62 13.69 -1.66
N ASP A 17 1.76 13.08 -0.49
CA ASP A 17 2.53 11.83 -0.32
C ASP A 17 1.64 10.58 -0.23
N VAL A 18 0.36 10.74 -0.53
CA VAL A 18 -0.61 9.64 -0.50
C VAL A 18 -1.23 9.47 -1.87
N LEU A 19 -1.06 8.29 -2.46
CA LEU A 19 -1.85 7.84 -3.59
C LEU A 19 -3.22 7.40 -3.09
N PHE A 20 -4.25 7.83 -3.79
CA PHE A 20 -5.61 7.35 -3.59
C PHE A 20 -6.15 6.76 -4.89
N PHE A 21 -6.85 5.64 -4.77
CA PHE A 21 -7.48 4.99 -5.91
C PHE A 21 -8.74 4.23 -5.51
N MET A 22 -9.67 4.14 -6.45
CA MET A 22 -10.79 3.20 -6.40
C MET A 22 -10.79 2.38 -7.68
N LYS A 23 -11.27 1.14 -7.58
CA LYS A 23 -11.41 0.23 -8.72
C LYS A 23 -12.77 -0.46 -8.67
N ASP A 24 -13.24 -0.84 -9.84
CA ASP A 24 -14.45 -1.67 -10.00
C ASP A 24 -14.16 -3.15 -9.70
N ARG A 25 -15.16 -4.01 -9.94
CA ARG A 25 -15.05 -5.47 -9.74
C ARG A 25 -14.07 -6.18 -10.69
N ASP A 26 -13.76 -5.55 -11.81
CA ASP A 26 -12.80 -6.07 -12.80
C ASP A 26 -11.37 -5.57 -12.54
N GLY A 27 -11.14 -4.90 -11.40
CA GLY A 27 -9.85 -4.35 -11.02
C GLY A 27 -9.43 -3.11 -11.83
N ARG A 28 -10.38 -2.47 -12.53
CA ARG A 28 -10.15 -1.29 -13.35
C ARG A 28 -10.28 -0.03 -12.52
N TYR A 29 -9.33 0.89 -12.66
CA TYR A 29 -9.36 2.17 -11.97
C TYR A 29 -10.60 2.99 -12.36
N THR A 30 -11.33 3.45 -11.38
CA THR A 30 -12.50 4.35 -11.54
C THR A 30 -12.20 5.76 -11.03
N HIS A 31 -11.39 5.89 -9.98
CA HIS A 31 -10.97 7.17 -9.40
C HIS A 31 -9.50 7.08 -8.99
N ILE A 32 -8.78 8.18 -9.18
CA ILE A 32 -7.39 8.34 -8.75
C ILE A 32 -7.13 9.81 -8.40
N ASN A 33 -6.28 10.07 -7.43
CA ASN A 33 -5.88 11.43 -7.10
C ASN A 33 -4.69 11.95 -7.95
N GLN A 34 -4.38 13.24 -7.82
CA GLN A 34 -3.29 13.89 -8.55
C GLN A 34 -1.92 13.30 -8.19
N THR A 35 -1.74 12.84 -6.96
CA THR A 35 -0.48 12.20 -6.54
C THR A 35 -0.20 10.94 -7.35
N MET A 36 -1.23 10.13 -7.61
CA MET A 36 -1.08 8.95 -8.47
C MET A 36 -0.72 9.33 -9.91
N LEU A 37 -1.36 10.35 -10.50
CA LEU A 37 -1.01 10.83 -11.84
C LEU A 37 0.44 11.27 -11.94
N ARG A 38 0.89 12.10 -10.98
CA ARG A 38 2.29 12.54 -10.91
C ARG A 38 3.25 11.36 -10.78
N ARG A 39 2.89 10.38 -9.94
CA ARG A 39 3.69 9.17 -9.73
C ARG A 39 3.85 8.37 -11.02
N LEU A 40 2.81 8.24 -11.80
CA LEU A 40 2.81 7.54 -13.10
C LEU A 40 3.47 8.37 -14.21
N GLY A 41 3.81 9.64 -13.98
CA GLY A 41 4.31 10.54 -15.00
C GLY A 41 3.27 10.89 -16.08
N LEU A 42 1.98 10.75 -15.76
CA LEU A 42 0.87 11.00 -16.67
C LEU A 42 0.24 12.38 -16.43
N LYS A 43 -0.38 12.92 -17.47
CA LYS A 43 -1.01 14.25 -17.41
C LYS A 43 -2.53 14.19 -17.28
N SER A 44 -3.14 13.08 -17.67
CA SER A 44 -4.60 12.94 -17.71
C SER A 44 -5.08 11.68 -16.98
N ARG A 45 -6.12 11.82 -16.15
CA ARG A 45 -6.81 10.67 -15.54
C ARG A 45 -7.38 9.70 -16.60
N LYS A 46 -7.69 10.19 -17.79
CA LYS A 46 -8.19 9.37 -18.92
C LYS A 46 -7.21 8.28 -19.33
N ASP A 47 -5.92 8.48 -19.08
CA ASP A 47 -4.88 7.50 -19.42
C ASP A 47 -4.84 6.33 -18.41
N VAL A 48 -5.55 6.44 -17.28
CA VAL A 48 -5.58 5.48 -16.19
C VAL A 48 -6.97 4.85 -16.00
N ILE A 49 -8.02 5.68 -16.04
CA ILE A 49 -9.39 5.23 -15.78
C ILE A 49 -9.81 4.16 -16.81
N GLY A 50 -10.42 3.09 -16.32
CA GLY A 50 -10.84 1.93 -17.10
C GLY A 50 -9.73 0.89 -17.36
N ARG A 51 -8.50 1.14 -16.93
CA ARG A 51 -7.37 0.21 -17.05
C ARG A 51 -7.08 -0.50 -15.73
N THR A 52 -6.48 -1.68 -15.82
CA THR A 52 -6.03 -2.45 -14.65
C THR A 52 -4.60 -2.07 -14.24
N ALA A 53 -4.17 -2.52 -13.06
CA ALA A 53 -2.79 -2.31 -12.63
C ALA A 53 -1.78 -2.99 -13.57
N ALA A 54 -2.09 -4.18 -14.07
CA ALA A 54 -1.24 -4.90 -15.01
C ALA A 54 -1.04 -4.16 -16.34
N GLU A 55 -2.04 -3.35 -16.76
CA GLU A 55 -1.97 -2.55 -18.00
C GLU A 55 -1.21 -1.23 -17.83
N ILE A 56 -1.04 -0.75 -16.58
CA ILE A 56 -0.45 0.56 -16.28
C ILE A 56 0.99 0.45 -15.78
N TYR A 57 1.24 -0.51 -14.89
CA TYR A 57 2.56 -0.69 -14.30
C TYR A 57 3.41 -1.69 -15.09
N PRO A 58 4.75 -1.61 -14.99
CA PRO A 58 5.63 -2.59 -15.61
C PRO A 58 5.32 -4.02 -15.18
N THR A 59 5.60 -4.97 -16.06
CA THR A 59 5.50 -6.41 -15.80
C THR A 59 6.20 -6.76 -14.48
N GLY A 60 5.55 -7.49 -13.62
CA GLY A 60 6.01 -7.79 -12.27
C GLY A 60 5.23 -6.98 -11.24
N LEU A 61 5.51 -5.68 -11.11
CA LEU A 61 4.76 -4.83 -10.17
C LEU A 61 3.27 -4.80 -10.47
N GLY A 62 2.91 -4.67 -11.74
CA GLY A 62 1.51 -4.68 -12.16
C GLY A 62 0.80 -6.01 -11.86
N ALA A 63 1.49 -7.14 -12.03
CA ALA A 63 0.97 -8.46 -11.70
C ALA A 63 0.78 -8.64 -10.18
N ASP A 64 1.73 -8.19 -9.38
CA ASP A 64 1.63 -8.24 -7.92
C ASP A 64 0.44 -7.41 -7.41
N TYR A 65 0.26 -6.20 -7.95
CA TYR A 65 -0.88 -5.34 -7.60
C TYR A 65 -2.22 -5.95 -8.04
N ALA A 66 -2.28 -6.58 -9.22
CA ALA A 66 -3.48 -7.27 -9.69
C ALA A 66 -3.84 -8.46 -8.78
N THR A 67 -2.87 -9.25 -8.37
CA THR A 67 -3.07 -10.36 -7.42
C THR A 67 -3.59 -9.86 -6.07
N GLN A 68 -3.06 -8.75 -5.56
CA GLN A 68 -3.59 -8.12 -4.34
C GLN A 68 -5.03 -7.65 -4.53
N ASP A 69 -5.34 -7.04 -5.68
CA ASP A 69 -6.69 -6.55 -5.99
C ASP A 69 -7.70 -7.71 -6.04
N GLU A 70 -7.35 -8.84 -6.65
CA GLU A 70 -8.17 -10.06 -6.65
C GLU A 70 -8.48 -10.55 -5.23
N GLN A 71 -7.47 -10.58 -4.35
CA GLN A 71 -7.67 -10.96 -2.95
C GLN A 71 -8.63 -10.02 -2.23
N VAL A 72 -8.51 -8.71 -2.48
CA VAL A 72 -9.41 -7.71 -1.87
C VAL A 72 -10.82 -7.83 -2.41
N LEU A 73 -10.99 -8.06 -3.72
CA LEU A 73 -12.28 -8.30 -4.35
C LEU A 73 -12.93 -9.62 -3.89
N ALA A 74 -12.13 -10.56 -3.39
CA ALA A 74 -12.59 -11.76 -2.69
C ALA A 74 -12.93 -11.54 -1.20
N GLY A 75 -12.79 -10.30 -0.69
CA GLY A 75 -13.16 -9.92 0.67
C GLY A 75 -11.99 -9.73 1.65
N LYS A 76 -10.74 -9.97 1.23
CA LYS A 76 -9.57 -9.74 2.09
C LYS A 76 -9.35 -8.23 2.30
N VAL A 77 -8.94 -7.86 3.51
CA VAL A 77 -8.45 -6.52 3.81
C VAL A 77 -6.92 -6.55 3.81
N ILE A 78 -6.29 -5.57 3.16
CA ILE A 78 -4.85 -5.35 3.19
C ILE A 78 -4.60 -4.12 4.05
N GLU A 79 -3.80 -4.27 5.10
CA GLU A 79 -3.42 -3.18 5.99
C GLU A 79 -1.90 -3.09 6.12
N ASN A 80 -1.38 -1.88 5.92
CA ASN A 80 0.05 -1.57 6.09
C ASN A 80 1.00 -2.51 5.33
N LEU A 81 0.58 -2.96 4.14
CA LEU A 81 1.46 -3.75 3.27
C LEU A 81 2.61 -2.87 2.80
N MET A 82 3.82 -3.25 3.18
CA MET A 82 5.03 -2.58 2.72
C MET A 82 5.44 -3.15 1.38
N GLU A 83 5.44 -2.32 0.35
CA GLU A 83 5.74 -2.72 -1.02
C GLU A 83 6.52 -1.64 -1.78
N LEU A 84 7.10 -2.02 -2.92
CA LEU A 84 7.78 -1.11 -3.81
C LEU A 84 6.79 -0.51 -4.81
N HIS A 85 6.88 0.80 -4.99
CA HIS A 85 6.26 1.53 -6.09
C HIS A 85 7.31 2.22 -6.94
N LEU A 86 6.96 2.54 -8.20
CA LEU A 86 7.79 3.41 -9.03
C LEU A 86 7.39 4.87 -8.84
N PHE A 87 8.38 5.73 -8.63
CA PHE A 87 8.25 7.18 -8.67
C PHE A 87 8.22 7.70 -10.11
N ALA A 88 7.88 8.99 -10.31
CA ALA A 88 7.82 9.61 -11.64
C ALA A 88 9.15 9.55 -12.39
N ASN A 89 10.29 9.55 -11.71
CA ASN A 89 11.63 9.34 -12.25
C ASN A 89 11.94 7.87 -12.59
N ARG A 90 10.97 6.96 -12.43
CA ARG A 90 11.08 5.51 -12.59
C ARG A 90 11.99 4.80 -11.58
N GLU A 91 12.41 5.48 -10.54
CA GLU A 91 13.12 4.85 -9.44
C GLU A 91 12.16 4.20 -8.45
N PRO A 92 12.51 3.03 -7.90
CA PRO A 92 11.68 2.37 -6.90
C PRO A 92 11.73 3.12 -5.57
N GLY A 93 10.58 3.21 -4.92
CA GLY A 93 10.44 3.73 -3.58
C GLY A 93 9.52 2.87 -2.73
N TRP A 94 9.67 2.95 -1.42
CA TRP A 94 8.87 2.18 -0.49
C TRP A 94 7.55 2.90 -0.17
N CYS A 95 6.47 2.12 -0.11
CA CYS A 95 5.13 2.59 0.25
C CYS A 95 4.50 1.66 1.29
N LEU A 96 3.58 2.22 2.07
CA LEU A 96 2.61 1.48 2.85
C LEU A 96 1.26 1.54 2.17
N THR A 97 0.75 0.38 1.79
CA THR A 97 -0.51 0.23 1.09
C THR A 97 -1.58 -0.37 1.99
N CYS A 98 -2.74 0.25 1.95
CA CYS A 98 -3.97 -0.27 2.53
C CYS A 98 -5.03 -0.40 1.44
N LYS A 99 -5.71 -1.55 1.37
CA LYS A 99 -6.80 -1.79 0.42
C LYS A 99 -7.96 -2.46 1.14
N ARG A 100 -9.18 -2.03 0.84
CA ARG A 100 -10.41 -2.60 1.40
C ARG A 100 -11.44 -2.84 0.32
N PRO A 101 -12.28 -3.87 0.47
CA PRO A 101 -13.46 -4.03 -0.38
C PRO A 101 -14.38 -2.82 -0.27
N LEU A 102 -14.89 -2.35 -1.40
CA LEU A 102 -15.94 -1.34 -1.45
C LEU A 102 -17.29 -2.05 -1.43
N LEU A 103 -18.02 -1.89 -0.32
CA LEU A 103 -19.32 -2.50 -0.11
C LEU A 103 -20.43 -1.52 -0.47
N VAL A 104 -21.34 -1.97 -1.31
CA VAL A 104 -22.60 -1.28 -1.62
C VAL A 104 -23.72 -2.28 -1.37
N GLU A 105 -24.63 -1.95 -0.46
CA GLU A 105 -25.75 -2.83 -0.07
C GLU A 105 -25.30 -4.25 0.34
N GLY A 106 -24.18 -4.32 1.06
CA GLY A 106 -23.60 -5.60 1.55
C GLY A 106 -22.86 -6.43 0.49
N GLN A 107 -22.80 -5.95 -0.77
CA GLN A 107 -22.08 -6.62 -1.85
C GLN A 107 -20.78 -5.90 -2.19
N ILE A 108 -19.72 -6.66 -2.47
CA ILE A 108 -18.47 -6.11 -2.96
C ILE A 108 -18.70 -5.61 -4.39
N ARG A 109 -18.57 -4.31 -4.61
CA ARG A 109 -18.72 -3.63 -5.90
C ARG A 109 -17.41 -3.13 -6.49
N GLY A 110 -16.33 -3.25 -5.73
CA GLY A 110 -15.01 -2.82 -6.12
C GLY A 110 -14.08 -2.83 -4.92
N LEU A 111 -13.03 -2.05 -5.01
CA LEU A 111 -12.10 -1.80 -3.91
C LEU A 111 -11.73 -0.32 -3.83
N ILE A 112 -11.29 0.08 -2.64
CA ILE A 112 -10.72 1.39 -2.35
C ILE A 112 -9.36 1.19 -1.69
N GLY A 113 -8.39 2.02 -2.02
CA GLY A 113 -7.06 1.91 -1.45
C GLY A 113 -6.30 3.22 -1.42
N ILE A 114 -5.31 3.23 -0.55
CA ILE A 114 -4.30 4.28 -0.45
C ILE A 114 -2.91 3.64 -0.39
N SER A 115 -1.91 4.38 -0.90
CA SER A 115 -0.51 4.04 -0.71
C SER A 115 0.25 5.28 -0.25
N ARG A 116 0.83 5.22 0.94
CA ARG A 116 1.59 6.31 1.53
C ARG A 116 3.08 6.12 1.27
N ASP A 117 3.73 7.15 0.74
CA ASP A 117 5.16 7.13 0.46
C ASP A 117 5.99 7.13 1.74
N LEU A 118 7.03 6.31 1.75
CA LEU A 118 8.04 6.24 2.82
C LEU A 118 9.39 6.82 2.40
N GLY A 119 9.50 7.34 1.16
CA GLY A 119 10.70 7.92 0.59
C GLY A 119 11.44 7.00 -0.39
N GLN A 120 12.44 7.58 -1.06
CA GLN A 120 13.23 6.86 -2.06
C GLN A 120 14.18 5.83 -1.44
N LYS A 121 14.55 4.84 -2.25
CA LYS A 121 15.31 3.66 -1.84
C LYS A 121 16.74 3.96 -1.35
N ASP A 122 17.35 5.06 -1.76
CA ASP A 122 18.81 5.28 -1.71
C ASP A 122 19.44 5.41 -0.31
N SER A 123 18.67 5.80 0.71
CA SER A 123 19.23 5.96 2.07
C SER A 123 18.76 4.91 3.08
N LEU A 124 17.73 4.13 2.75
CA LEU A 124 17.06 3.23 3.69
C LEU A 124 16.72 1.86 3.08
N GLY A 125 17.14 1.59 1.83
CA GLY A 125 16.71 0.41 1.05
C GLY A 125 16.88 -0.93 1.78
N THR A 126 18.06 -1.17 2.36
CA THR A 126 18.34 -2.40 3.12
C THR A 126 17.51 -2.49 4.40
N GLN A 127 17.31 -1.36 5.09
CA GLN A 127 16.53 -1.34 6.34
C GLN A 127 15.05 -1.62 6.09
N TYR A 128 14.49 -1.06 5.02
CA TYR A 128 13.10 -1.29 4.66
C TYR A 128 12.87 -2.69 4.10
N GLU A 129 13.85 -3.26 3.39
CA GLU A 129 13.78 -4.66 2.97
C GLU A 129 13.73 -5.61 4.18
N GLN A 130 14.60 -5.39 5.17
CA GLN A 130 14.59 -6.17 6.41
C GLN A 130 13.27 -6.01 7.17
N LEU A 131 12.74 -4.77 7.24
CA LEU A 131 11.45 -4.50 7.85
C LEU A 131 10.31 -5.20 7.10
N ARG A 132 10.33 -5.20 5.76
CA ARG A 132 9.35 -5.90 4.92
C ARG A 132 9.31 -7.39 5.23
N LEU A 133 10.48 -8.03 5.41
CA LEU A 133 10.56 -9.45 5.79
C LEU A 133 9.91 -9.71 7.17
N ALA A 134 10.17 -8.84 8.14
CA ALA A 134 9.55 -8.94 9.47
C ALA A 134 8.02 -8.79 9.39
N LEU A 135 7.53 -7.85 8.57
CA LEU A 135 6.09 -7.66 8.37
C LEU A 135 5.44 -8.83 7.64
N ALA A 136 6.10 -9.39 6.63
CA ALA A 136 5.62 -10.59 5.94
C ALA A 136 5.49 -11.76 6.93
N HIS A 137 6.45 -11.93 7.83
CA HIS A 137 6.38 -12.92 8.89
C HIS A 137 5.22 -12.67 9.85
N LEU A 138 5.03 -11.42 10.33
CA LEU A 138 3.90 -11.05 11.18
C LEU A 138 2.55 -11.33 10.50
N ASN A 139 2.41 -10.98 9.25
CA ASN A 139 1.17 -11.22 8.49
C ASN A 139 0.89 -12.72 8.27
N ALA A 140 1.94 -13.52 8.07
CA ALA A 140 1.77 -14.97 7.90
C ALA A 140 1.41 -15.69 9.22
N HIS A 141 1.80 -15.12 10.37
CA HIS A 141 1.68 -15.72 11.70
C HIS A 141 0.84 -14.87 12.66
N TYR A 142 -0.06 -14.02 12.13
CA TYR A 142 -0.84 -13.07 12.94
C TYR A 142 -1.71 -13.74 14.02
N ALA A 143 -2.10 -15.01 13.81
CA ALA A 143 -2.87 -15.79 14.77
C ALA A 143 -1.98 -16.48 15.83
N GLU A 144 -0.65 -16.38 15.70
CA GLU A 144 0.32 -17.00 16.58
C GLU A 144 0.96 -15.93 17.48
N ASN A 145 1.46 -16.35 18.63
CA ASN A 145 2.18 -15.43 19.54
C ASN A 145 3.62 -15.21 19.02
N VAL A 146 3.79 -14.30 18.08
CA VAL A 146 5.11 -13.96 17.52
C VAL A 146 5.93 -13.24 18.59
N ARG A 147 7.14 -13.77 18.86
CA ARG A 147 8.05 -13.19 19.86
C ARG A 147 8.86 -12.04 19.27
N MET A 148 9.14 -11.02 20.08
CA MET A 148 10.02 -9.90 19.72
C MET A 148 11.38 -10.39 19.19
N GLN A 149 11.96 -11.43 19.81
CA GLN A 149 13.24 -11.99 19.39
C GLN A 149 13.20 -12.46 17.93
N THR A 150 12.12 -13.06 17.48
CA THR A 150 11.95 -13.49 16.08
C THR A 150 12.07 -12.30 15.12
N LEU A 151 11.49 -11.16 15.45
CA LEU A 151 11.60 -9.94 14.62
C LEU A 151 13.03 -9.39 14.60
N LEU A 152 13.74 -9.46 15.72
CA LEU A 152 15.16 -9.07 15.80
C LEU A 152 16.03 -9.98 14.92
N ASP A 153 15.79 -11.28 14.98
CA ASP A 153 16.53 -12.27 14.19
C ASP A 153 16.29 -12.09 12.69
N ILE A 154 15.04 -11.87 12.26
CA ILE A 154 14.69 -11.64 10.86
C ILE A 154 15.29 -10.34 10.33
N THR A 155 15.25 -9.26 11.13
CA THR A 155 15.71 -7.94 10.67
C THR A 155 17.22 -7.75 10.84
N GLY A 156 17.85 -8.46 11.76
CA GLY A 156 19.21 -8.19 12.19
C GLY A 156 19.36 -6.84 12.91
N PHE A 157 18.25 -6.27 13.40
CA PHE A 157 18.27 -4.99 14.11
C PHE A 157 18.50 -5.19 15.60
N SER A 158 19.10 -4.18 16.25
CA SER A 158 18.96 -4.05 17.68
C SER A 158 17.53 -3.65 18.05
N LEU A 159 17.11 -3.93 19.29
CA LEU A 159 15.77 -3.55 19.77
C LEU A 159 15.48 -2.06 19.56
N SER A 160 16.42 -1.19 19.94
CA SER A 160 16.26 0.27 19.76
C SER A 160 16.12 0.69 18.30
N LYS A 161 16.83 0.01 17.39
CA LYS A 161 16.72 0.27 15.95
C LYS A 161 15.36 -0.18 15.43
N LEU A 162 14.90 -1.36 15.82
CA LEU A 162 13.59 -1.89 15.44
C LEU A 162 12.47 -0.96 15.93
N GLU A 163 12.45 -0.59 17.19
CA GLU A 163 11.47 0.34 17.78
C GLU A 163 11.43 1.70 17.04
N ARG A 164 12.60 2.29 16.83
CA ARG A 164 12.69 3.57 16.11
C ARG A 164 12.15 3.45 14.67
N THR A 165 12.47 2.35 13.98
CA THR A 165 12.03 2.13 12.61
C THR A 165 10.51 1.90 12.57
N PHE A 166 9.97 1.11 13.48
CA PHE A 166 8.53 0.90 13.60
C PHE A 166 7.77 2.19 13.89
N ARG A 167 8.24 3.00 14.84
CA ARG A 167 7.62 4.31 15.14
C ARG A 167 7.65 5.25 13.95
N LYS A 168 8.76 5.26 13.19
CA LYS A 168 8.90 6.09 12.00
C LYS A 168 7.92 5.67 10.89
N VAL A 169 7.76 4.37 10.66
CA VAL A 169 6.99 3.82 9.54
C VAL A 169 5.51 3.69 9.88
N PHE A 170 5.20 3.10 11.03
CA PHE A 170 3.83 2.73 11.43
C PHE A 170 3.24 3.66 12.50
N GLN A 171 4.04 4.55 13.10
CA GLN A 171 3.66 5.36 14.27
C GLN A 171 3.26 4.51 15.49
N MET A 172 3.68 3.26 15.51
CA MET A 172 3.46 2.27 16.55
C MET A 172 4.79 1.62 16.97
N THR A 173 4.83 1.02 18.14
CA THR A 173 5.94 0.18 18.56
C THR A 173 5.76 -1.25 18.02
N PRO A 174 6.84 -2.05 17.89
CA PRO A 174 6.72 -3.47 17.54
C PRO A 174 5.81 -4.23 18.51
N GLN A 175 5.86 -3.90 19.80
CA GLN A 175 5.03 -4.50 20.83
C GLN A 175 3.53 -4.25 20.60
N GLN A 176 3.16 -3.05 20.13
CA GLN A 176 1.76 -2.72 19.81
C GLN A 176 1.22 -3.45 18.58
N VAL A 177 2.12 -3.92 17.71
CA VAL A 177 1.74 -4.72 16.54
C VAL A 177 1.62 -6.22 16.91
N LEU A 178 2.32 -6.65 17.97
CA LEU A 178 2.31 -8.02 18.46
C LEU A 178 1.14 -8.34 19.41
N THR A 179 0.35 -7.35 19.82
CA THR A 179 -0.82 -7.49 20.69
C THR A 179 -2.12 -7.37 19.94
#